data_1026937d0a64b4ab02bfbf07d2ba4f2f
#
_entry.id   1026937d0a64b4ab02bfbf07d2ba4f2f
#
_cell.length_a   1.000
_cell.length_b   1.000
_cell.length_c   1.000
_cell.angle_alpha   90.00
_cell.angle_beta   90.00
_cell.angle_gamma   90.00
#
_symmetry.space_group_name_H-M   'P 1'
#
loop_
_entity.id
_entity.type
_entity.pdbx_description
1 polymer ?
#
loop_
_entity_poly.entity_id
_entity_poly.type
_entity_poly.pdbx_seq_one_letter_code
_entity_poly.pdbx_strand_id
1 'polypeptide(L)'
;MSQSSDLGNLSGVTGGNNLERPVHGGIKPYELRKLGLNPEDVLDFSASVSPTGQPAGLFEALSRADLSAYPDPSSLELKEVLSKYLSDSHDKTIDPDEILVGNGSTELIHLIARSELFTGTKDSTSAVMIFAPTYSEYKGACALMGARIYEFYADRNNGLKWDISKACDQIRNVSGLKLVFLCNPNNPTGIYVGPELVQEVASACDSVNALLVVDEAYLNFVNAPWDSLNLLRLGNIVLLRSMTKDYALTGLRLGYSLSSSSVTTRLGSYQPDWSVNTLAQIAGQIALNDVEYLPHAKMVVNASKEYLQTALVSMGFSVYPA
;
A
#
# COMPACT_ATOMS: atom_id res chain seq x y z
N MET A 1 46.79 -10.29 -11.49
CA MET A 1 46.33 -8.90 -11.48
C MET A 1 45.24 -8.76 -12.53
N SER A 2 43.99 -8.88 -12.16
CA SER A 2 42.83 -8.50 -12.97
C SER A 2 41.74 -8.11 -12.00
N GLN A 3 41.49 -6.80 -11.95
CA GLN A 3 40.40 -6.22 -11.19
C GLN A 3 39.11 -6.59 -11.88
N SER A 4 38.30 -7.45 -11.26
CA SER A 4 36.88 -7.63 -11.62
C SER A 4 36.10 -6.53 -10.94
N SER A 5 35.59 -5.60 -11.73
CA SER A 5 34.65 -4.57 -11.34
C SER A 5 33.31 -5.22 -10.97
N ASP A 6 32.97 -5.21 -9.70
CA ASP A 6 31.62 -5.51 -9.21
C ASP A 6 30.64 -4.42 -9.69
N LEU A 7 30.08 -4.64 -10.85
CA LEU A 7 28.83 -4.02 -11.26
C LEU A 7 27.72 -4.81 -10.57
N GLY A 8 27.19 -4.23 -9.48
CA GLY A 8 26.05 -4.78 -8.75
C GLY A 8 24.90 -5.14 -9.69
N ASN A 9 24.30 -6.31 -9.44
CA ASN A 9 23.23 -6.96 -10.17
C ASN A 9 22.12 -6.01 -10.66
N LEU A 10 22.26 -5.54 -11.89
CA LEU A 10 21.16 -5.02 -12.68
C LEU A 10 20.36 -6.22 -13.19
N SER A 11 19.50 -6.78 -12.37
CA SER A 11 18.57 -7.81 -12.82
C SER A 11 17.46 -7.19 -13.67
N GLY A 12 17.64 -7.31 -14.98
CA GLY A 12 16.60 -7.53 -15.95
C GLY A 12 15.55 -6.44 -16.15
N VAL A 13 15.78 -5.62 -17.19
CA VAL A 13 14.68 -5.04 -17.97
C VAL A 13 13.88 -6.19 -18.58
N THR A 14 12.76 -6.58 -18.01
CA THR A 14 11.82 -7.53 -18.61
C THR A 14 10.90 -6.78 -19.59
N GLY A 15 11.39 -6.59 -20.79
CA GLY A 15 10.56 -6.27 -21.96
C GLY A 15 10.11 -7.58 -22.59
N GLY A 16 8.89 -8.00 -22.36
CA GLY A 16 8.34 -9.21 -22.99
C GLY A 16 6.86 -9.41 -22.66
N ASN A 17 6.07 -9.80 -23.63
CA ASN A 17 4.61 -9.90 -23.69
C ASN A 17 3.93 -10.92 -22.73
N ASN A 18 4.55 -11.36 -21.65
CA ASN A 18 3.92 -12.17 -20.62
C ASN A 18 3.73 -11.35 -19.36
N LEU A 19 2.59 -10.65 -19.28
CA LEU A 19 2.11 -10.04 -18.03
C LEU A 19 1.69 -11.18 -17.08
N GLU A 20 2.61 -11.58 -16.21
CA GLU A 20 2.26 -12.47 -15.11
C GLU A 20 1.34 -11.72 -14.15
N ARG A 21 0.21 -12.34 -13.80
CA ARG A 21 -0.68 -11.77 -12.79
C ARG A 21 0.03 -11.80 -11.44
N PRO A 22 -0.08 -10.71 -10.65
CA PRO A 22 0.40 -10.71 -9.27
C PRO A 22 -0.17 -11.87 -8.47
N VAL A 23 0.68 -12.54 -7.69
CA VAL A 23 0.25 -13.61 -6.79
C VAL A 23 -0.07 -13.01 -5.43
N HIS A 24 -1.30 -13.24 -4.96
CA HIS A 24 -1.79 -12.77 -3.67
C HIS A 24 -2.10 -13.93 -2.74
N GLY A 25 -1.97 -13.69 -1.43
CA GLY A 25 -2.47 -14.57 -0.39
C GLY A 25 -4.01 -14.54 -0.32
N GLY A 26 -4.54 -15.35 0.57
CA GLY A 26 -5.96 -15.57 0.81
C GLY A 26 -6.46 -16.88 0.23
N ILE A 27 -7.47 -17.43 0.89
CA ILE A 27 -8.13 -18.67 0.47
C ILE A 27 -8.74 -18.50 -0.92
N LYS A 28 -8.42 -19.43 -1.81
CA LYS A 28 -8.96 -19.49 -3.17
C LYS A 28 -9.98 -20.66 -3.24
N PRO A 29 -11.28 -20.39 -3.13
CA PRO A 29 -12.31 -21.44 -3.05
C PRO A 29 -12.27 -22.41 -4.23
N TYR A 30 -11.88 -21.95 -5.42
CA TYR A 30 -11.75 -22.80 -6.59
C TYR A 30 -10.64 -23.86 -6.45
N GLU A 31 -9.48 -23.47 -5.89
CA GLU A 31 -8.37 -24.40 -5.66
C GLU A 31 -8.73 -25.42 -4.58
N LEU A 32 -9.38 -24.97 -3.49
CA LEU A 32 -9.85 -25.87 -2.44
C LEU A 32 -10.87 -26.89 -2.94
N ARG A 33 -11.85 -26.47 -3.77
CA ARG A 33 -12.81 -27.39 -4.37
C ARG A 33 -12.14 -28.49 -5.22
N LYS A 34 -11.07 -28.15 -5.96
CA LYS A 34 -10.30 -29.14 -6.71
C LYS A 34 -9.61 -30.17 -5.82
N LEU A 35 -9.25 -29.77 -4.60
CA LEU A 35 -8.60 -30.61 -3.61
C LEU A 35 -9.60 -31.33 -2.69
N GLY A 36 -10.91 -31.08 -2.85
CA GLY A 36 -11.95 -31.64 -1.97
C GLY A 36 -11.94 -31.07 -0.55
N LEU A 37 -11.38 -29.87 -0.34
CA LEU A 37 -11.27 -29.21 0.96
C LEU A 37 -12.33 -28.12 1.10
N ASN A 38 -12.85 -27.90 2.32
CA ASN A 38 -13.66 -26.74 2.63
C ASN A 38 -12.76 -25.62 3.20
N PRO A 39 -13.13 -24.33 3.01
CA PRO A 39 -12.37 -23.21 3.57
C PRO A 39 -12.18 -23.28 5.09
N GLU A 40 -13.16 -23.79 5.81
CA GLU A 40 -13.13 -23.97 7.27
C GLU A 40 -12.13 -25.04 7.76
N ASP A 41 -11.72 -25.96 6.88
CA ASP A 41 -10.73 -27.00 7.19
C ASP A 41 -9.29 -26.51 6.97
N VAL A 42 -9.10 -25.25 6.51
CA VAL A 42 -7.80 -24.71 6.12
C VAL A 42 -7.38 -23.58 7.05
N LEU A 43 -6.21 -23.73 7.65
CA LEU A 43 -5.58 -22.66 8.40
C LEU A 43 -4.80 -21.74 7.44
N ASP A 44 -5.32 -20.54 7.23
CA ASP A 44 -4.75 -19.56 6.29
C ASP A 44 -3.65 -18.71 6.94
N PHE A 45 -2.40 -18.93 6.52
CA PHE A 45 -1.24 -18.11 6.88
C PHE A 45 -0.83 -17.13 5.78
N SER A 46 -1.63 -16.98 4.73
CA SER A 46 -1.26 -16.21 3.54
C SER A 46 -1.87 -14.80 3.49
N ALA A 47 -2.82 -14.49 4.38
CA ALA A 47 -3.49 -13.19 4.44
C ALA A 47 -3.27 -12.52 5.80
N SER A 48 -2.69 -11.31 5.79
CA SER A 48 -2.49 -10.50 7.00
C SER A 48 -3.68 -9.56 7.18
N VAL A 49 -4.68 -10.00 7.97
CA VAL A 49 -5.90 -9.26 8.28
C VAL A 49 -6.09 -9.22 9.80
N SER A 50 -6.68 -8.13 10.32
CA SER A 50 -7.00 -8.02 11.75
C SER A 50 -7.81 -9.22 12.22
N PRO A 51 -7.38 -9.93 13.29
CA PRO A 51 -8.06 -11.11 13.79
C PRO A 51 -9.28 -10.77 14.66
N THR A 52 -9.56 -9.49 14.93
CA THR A 52 -10.62 -9.05 15.83
C THR A 52 -12.01 -9.01 15.19
N GLY A 53 -12.09 -9.33 13.89
CA GLY A 53 -13.33 -9.24 13.14
C GLY A 53 -13.66 -7.80 12.72
N GLN A 54 -14.90 -7.52 12.38
CA GLN A 54 -15.36 -6.22 11.89
C GLN A 54 -15.63 -5.24 13.04
N PRO A 55 -15.58 -3.93 12.78
CA PRO A 55 -15.98 -2.89 13.73
C PRO A 55 -17.39 -3.05 14.26
N ALA A 56 -17.65 -2.55 15.48
CA ALA A 56 -18.95 -2.61 16.11
C ALA A 56 -20.03 -1.84 15.30
N GLY A 57 -21.25 -2.37 15.25
CA GLY A 57 -22.38 -1.74 14.53
C GLY A 57 -22.33 -1.84 13.01
N LEU A 58 -21.26 -2.41 12.43
CA LEU A 58 -21.10 -2.48 10.98
C LEU A 58 -22.26 -3.18 10.29
N PHE A 59 -22.62 -4.40 10.70
CA PHE A 59 -23.70 -5.17 10.06
C PHE A 59 -25.05 -4.48 10.17
N GLU A 60 -25.33 -3.81 11.28
CA GLU A 60 -26.56 -3.03 11.45
C GLU A 60 -26.62 -1.86 10.45
N ALA A 61 -25.52 -1.11 10.31
CA ALA A 61 -25.44 -0.01 9.34
C ALA A 61 -25.60 -0.51 7.89
N LEU A 62 -24.90 -1.59 7.53
CA LEU A 62 -24.97 -2.16 6.19
C LEU A 62 -26.37 -2.69 5.85
N SER A 63 -27.13 -3.22 6.84
CA SER A 63 -28.49 -3.73 6.62
C SER A 63 -29.50 -2.64 6.25
N ARG A 64 -29.18 -1.38 6.51
CA ARG A 64 -30.01 -0.20 6.20
C ARG A 64 -29.62 0.49 4.90
N ALA A 65 -28.57 0.00 4.22
CA ALA A 65 -28.07 0.63 2.99
C ALA A 65 -29.09 0.50 1.85
N ASP A 66 -29.33 1.58 1.14
CA ASP A 66 -30.08 1.55 -0.13
C ASP A 66 -29.15 1.08 -1.26
N LEU A 67 -29.38 -0.13 -1.74
CA LEU A 67 -28.62 -0.73 -2.85
C LEU A 67 -29.25 -0.45 -4.22
N SER A 68 -30.41 0.25 -4.27
CA SER A 68 -31.08 0.60 -5.52
C SER A 68 -30.56 1.92 -6.13
N ALA A 69 -29.84 2.72 -5.33
CA ALA A 69 -29.20 3.95 -5.76
C ALA A 69 -27.72 3.74 -6.09
N TYR A 70 -27.20 4.52 -7.04
CA TYR A 70 -25.77 4.61 -7.26
C TYR A 70 -25.06 5.18 -6.01
N PRO A 71 -23.84 4.72 -5.70
CA PRO A 71 -23.04 5.33 -4.64
C PRO A 71 -22.68 6.77 -4.98
N ASP A 72 -22.35 7.58 -3.98
CA ASP A 72 -21.75 8.90 -4.23
C ASP A 72 -20.40 8.74 -4.96
N PRO A 73 -20.24 9.27 -6.19
CA PRO A 73 -19.01 9.13 -6.95
C PRO A 73 -17.82 9.87 -6.30
N SER A 74 -18.10 10.91 -5.51
CA SER A 74 -17.09 11.68 -4.79
C SER A 74 -16.72 11.07 -3.44
N SER A 75 -17.55 10.17 -2.90
CA SER A 75 -17.45 9.63 -1.52
C SER A 75 -17.34 10.75 -0.47
N LEU A 76 -18.10 11.85 -0.64
CA LEU A 76 -17.94 13.09 0.11
C LEU A 76 -18.07 12.87 1.63
N GLU A 77 -19.14 12.23 2.08
CA GLU A 77 -19.35 11.98 3.51
C GLU A 77 -18.19 11.18 4.13
N LEU A 78 -17.68 10.17 3.41
CA LEU A 78 -16.55 9.39 3.88
C LEU A 78 -15.27 10.24 3.92
N LYS A 79 -15.03 11.11 2.93
CA LYS A 79 -13.89 12.05 2.92
C LYS A 79 -13.95 13.03 4.09
N GLU A 80 -15.13 13.55 4.41
CA GLU A 80 -15.33 14.45 5.58
C GLU A 80 -15.00 13.72 6.89
N VAL A 81 -15.46 12.48 7.06
CA VAL A 81 -15.13 11.65 8.23
C VAL A 81 -13.64 11.33 8.29
N LEU A 82 -13.01 10.98 7.17
CA LEU A 82 -11.55 10.76 7.08
C LEU A 82 -10.77 12.03 7.42
N SER A 83 -11.15 13.16 6.83
CA SER A 83 -10.54 14.46 7.08
C SER A 83 -10.55 14.79 8.57
N LYS A 84 -11.72 14.66 9.22
CA LYS A 84 -11.86 14.88 10.65
C LYS A 84 -11.00 13.90 11.46
N TYR A 85 -11.10 12.59 11.20
CA TYR A 85 -10.34 11.55 11.90
C TYR A 85 -8.83 11.78 11.82
N LEU A 86 -8.33 12.12 10.65
CA LEU A 86 -6.91 12.39 10.43
C LEU A 86 -6.46 13.69 11.08
N SER A 87 -7.29 14.75 11.03
CA SER A 87 -6.98 16.03 11.65
C SER A 87 -6.99 15.95 13.17
N ASP A 88 -7.95 15.23 13.75
CA ASP A 88 -8.04 15.03 15.21
C ASP A 88 -6.89 14.16 15.75
N SER A 89 -6.37 13.24 14.93
CA SER A 89 -5.27 12.33 15.29
C SER A 89 -3.88 12.97 15.12
N HIS A 90 -3.80 14.07 14.39
CA HIS A 90 -2.55 14.77 14.08
C HIS A 90 -2.78 16.27 14.23
N ASP A 91 -1.81 17.01 14.71
CA ASP A 91 -1.90 18.48 14.83
C ASP A 91 -1.79 19.15 13.44
N LYS A 92 -2.69 18.76 12.54
CA LYS A 92 -2.72 19.21 11.14
C LYS A 92 -4.12 19.10 10.57
N THR A 93 -4.61 20.15 9.92
CA THR A 93 -5.86 20.08 9.13
C THR A 93 -5.60 19.35 7.81
N ILE A 94 -6.38 18.32 7.52
CA ILE A 94 -6.42 17.62 6.25
C ILE A 94 -7.70 18.02 5.53
N ASP A 95 -7.58 18.56 4.34
CA ASP A 95 -8.73 18.95 3.52
C ASP A 95 -9.32 17.69 2.81
N PRO A 96 -10.67 17.55 2.72
CA PRO A 96 -11.28 16.49 1.91
C PRO A 96 -10.76 16.41 0.47
N ASP A 97 -10.33 17.54 -0.10
CA ASP A 97 -9.73 17.60 -1.45
C ASP A 97 -8.30 17.02 -1.52
N GLU A 98 -7.66 16.76 -0.40
CA GLU A 98 -6.39 16.03 -0.30
C GLU A 98 -6.59 14.51 -0.24
N ILE A 99 -7.86 14.02 -0.21
CA ILE A 99 -8.22 12.62 -0.04
C ILE A 99 -8.84 12.07 -1.32
N LEU A 100 -8.34 10.93 -1.80
CA LEU A 100 -9.00 10.14 -2.85
C LEU A 100 -9.34 8.76 -2.29
N VAL A 101 -10.64 8.44 -2.26
CA VAL A 101 -11.12 7.12 -1.84
C VAL A 101 -11.09 6.17 -3.03
N GLY A 102 -10.70 4.91 -2.81
CA GLY A 102 -10.59 3.91 -3.86
C GLY A 102 -11.16 2.55 -3.46
N ASN A 103 -11.45 1.73 -4.45
CA ASN A 103 -11.89 0.33 -4.31
C ASN A 103 -10.72 -0.56 -3.83
N GLY A 104 -10.31 -0.34 -2.57
CA GLY A 104 -9.07 -0.79 -1.99
C GLY A 104 -7.86 0.04 -2.49
N SER A 105 -6.74 -0.06 -1.78
CA SER A 105 -5.49 0.57 -2.22
C SER A 105 -5.00 0.04 -3.58
N THR A 106 -5.42 -1.14 -3.99
CA THR A 106 -5.09 -1.73 -5.30
C THR A 106 -5.60 -0.85 -6.45
N GLU A 107 -6.85 -0.38 -6.41
CA GLU A 107 -7.33 0.56 -7.42
C GLU A 107 -6.46 1.82 -7.48
N LEU A 108 -6.14 2.40 -6.33
CA LEU A 108 -5.32 3.60 -6.24
C LEU A 108 -3.91 3.39 -6.83
N ILE A 109 -3.29 2.22 -6.60
CA ILE A 109 -2.03 1.84 -7.24
C ILE A 109 -2.14 1.87 -8.77
N HIS A 110 -3.22 1.30 -9.32
CA HIS A 110 -3.45 1.30 -10.76
C HIS A 110 -3.77 2.70 -11.31
N LEU A 111 -4.52 3.53 -10.57
CA LEU A 111 -4.78 4.92 -10.94
C LEU A 111 -3.49 5.74 -10.98
N ILE A 112 -2.63 5.60 -9.98
CA ILE A 112 -1.32 6.26 -9.91
C ILE A 112 -0.45 5.82 -11.09
N ALA A 113 -0.32 4.51 -11.32
CA ALA A 113 0.46 4.01 -12.45
C ALA A 113 -0.07 4.54 -13.78
N ARG A 114 -1.39 4.58 -13.96
CA ARG A 114 -2.03 5.10 -15.17
C ARG A 114 -1.81 6.60 -15.33
N SER A 115 -1.97 7.39 -14.28
CA SER A 115 -1.79 8.83 -14.30
C SER A 115 -0.36 9.24 -14.63
N GLU A 116 0.63 8.57 -14.02
CA GLU A 116 2.03 8.98 -14.11
C GLU A 116 2.79 8.35 -15.28
N LEU A 117 2.36 7.19 -15.77
CA LEU A 117 3.13 6.40 -16.74
C LEU A 117 2.47 6.32 -18.12
N PHE A 118 1.17 6.63 -18.24
CA PHE A 118 0.48 6.59 -19.53
C PHE A 118 0.90 7.76 -20.42
N THR A 119 1.56 7.46 -21.53
CA THR A 119 2.06 8.47 -22.50
C THR A 119 1.24 8.56 -23.77
N GLY A 120 0.23 7.69 -23.92
CA GLY A 120 -0.56 7.60 -25.18
C GLY A 120 0.21 6.98 -26.35
N THR A 121 1.48 6.63 -26.19
CA THR A 121 2.32 6.02 -27.24
C THR A 121 2.89 4.68 -26.76
N LYS A 122 3.19 3.77 -27.71
CA LYS A 122 3.80 2.47 -27.41
C LYS A 122 5.27 2.56 -26.95
N ASP A 123 5.93 3.66 -27.27
CA ASP A 123 7.35 3.89 -26.96
C ASP A 123 7.49 4.71 -25.67
N SER A 124 6.88 4.21 -24.59
CA SER A 124 7.03 4.87 -23.29
C SER A 124 8.49 4.81 -22.83
N THR A 125 9.09 5.97 -22.62
CA THR A 125 10.40 6.11 -21.96
C THR A 125 10.26 6.20 -20.44
N SER A 126 9.04 6.15 -19.92
CA SER A 126 8.76 6.25 -18.49
C SER A 126 9.38 5.11 -17.73
N ALA A 127 9.97 5.42 -16.59
CA ALA A 127 10.57 4.45 -15.68
C ALA A 127 9.92 4.53 -14.30
N VAL A 128 9.90 3.40 -13.61
CA VAL A 128 9.49 3.28 -12.22
C VAL A 128 10.58 2.57 -11.42
N MET A 129 10.79 2.99 -10.18
CA MET A 129 11.62 2.28 -9.22
C MET A 129 10.76 1.72 -8.10
N ILE A 130 11.03 0.48 -7.71
CA ILE A 130 10.28 -0.24 -6.67
C ILE A 130 11.26 -0.78 -5.64
N PHE A 131 11.08 -0.41 -4.38
CA PHE A 131 11.85 -0.97 -3.27
C PHE A 131 11.41 -2.41 -3.02
N ALA A 132 12.28 -3.38 -3.35
CA ALA A 132 12.01 -4.81 -3.36
C ALA A 132 12.79 -5.56 -2.24
N PRO A 133 12.36 -6.78 -1.83
CA PRO A 133 11.11 -7.44 -2.24
C PRO A 133 9.90 -6.74 -1.62
N THR A 134 8.80 -6.64 -2.36
CA THR A 134 7.61 -5.94 -1.88
C THR A 134 6.33 -6.45 -2.56
N TYR A 135 5.21 -5.78 -2.33
CA TYR A 135 3.91 -6.12 -2.87
C TYR A 135 3.89 -6.10 -4.40
N SER A 136 3.47 -7.20 -5.00
CA SER A 136 3.61 -7.46 -6.44
C SER A 136 2.73 -6.58 -7.35
N GLU A 137 1.67 -5.94 -6.79
CA GLU A 137 0.78 -5.07 -7.56
C GLU A 137 1.48 -3.83 -8.12
N TYR A 138 2.49 -3.29 -7.45
CA TYR A 138 3.22 -2.14 -7.99
C TYR A 138 3.84 -2.47 -9.34
N LYS A 139 4.52 -3.63 -9.40
CA LYS A 139 5.13 -4.14 -10.64
C LYS A 139 4.06 -4.42 -11.69
N GLY A 140 2.98 -5.09 -11.30
CA GLY A 140 1.87 -5.44 -12.18
C GLY A 140 1.22 -4.21 -12.82
N ALA A 141 0.85 -3.21 -12.01
CA ALA A 141 0.22 -1.98 -12.48
C ALA A 141 1.13 -1.19 -13.43
N CYS A 142 2.42 -1.07 -13.09
CA CYS A 142 3.39 -0.34 -13.93
C CYS A 142 3.71 -1.07 -15.24
N ALA A 143 3.77 -2.41 -15.23
CA ALA A 143 3.97 -3.22 -16.42
C ALA A 143 2.82 -3.09 -17.42
N LEU A 144 1.57 -2.96 -16.94
CA LEU A 144 0.40 -2.68 -17.78
C LEU A 144 0.52 -1.35 -18.54
N MET A 145 1.23 -0.38 -17.98
CA MET A 145 1.49 0.92 -18.61
C MET A 145 2.72 0.91 -19.54
N GLY A 146 3.40 -0.22 -19.68
CA GLY A 146 4.60 -0.34 -20.52
C GLY A 146 5.84 0.34 -19.94
N ALA A 147 5.86 0.67 -18.66
CA ALA A 147 6.98 1.33 -18.03
C ALA A 147 8.21 0.40 -17.87
N ARG A 148 9.39 0.99 -17.90
CA ARG A 148 10.63 0.29 -17.51
C ARG A 148 10.69 0.17 -16.00
N ILE A 149 10.81 -1.05 -15.48
CA ILE A 149 10.77 -1.33 -14.05
C ILE A 149 12.17 -1.59 -13.53
N TYR A 150 12.55 -0.83 -12.49
CA TYR A 150 13.78 -0.98 -11.73
C TYR A 150 13.44 -1.43 -10.32
N GLU A 151 13.85 -2.65 -9.95
CA GLU A 151 13.68 -3.18 -8.61
C GLU A 151 14.95 -2.96 -7.79
N PHE A 152 14.86 -2.21 -6.70
CA PHE A 152 15.94 -1.96 -5.76
C PHE A 152 15.82 -2.92 -4.57
N TYR A 153 16.65 -3.96 -4.56
CA TYR A 153 16.53 -5.03 -3.57
C TYR A 153 17.19 -4.69 -2.23
N ALA A 154 16.48 -5.05 -1.15
CA ALA A 154 17.04 -5.05 0.19
C ALA A 154 18.17 -6.09 0.33
N ASP A 155 19.15 -5.78 1.16
CA ASP A 155 20.27 -6.69 1.43
C ASP A 155 19.85 -7.79 2.40
N ARG A 156 19.85 -9.04 1.92
CA ARG A 156 19.55 -10.23 2.74
C ARG A 156 20.53 -10.44 3.87
N ASN A 157 21.78 -10.05 3.68
CA ASN A 157 22.84 -10.22 4.68
C ASN A 157 22.79 -9.11 5.74
N ASN A 158 22.06 -8.02 5.49
CA ASN A 158 21.87 -6.89 6.41
C ASN A 158 20.43 -6.79 6.92
N GLY A 159 19.81 -7.92 7.26
CA GLY A 159 18.47 -7.94 7.86
C GLY A 159 17.37 -7.41 6.94
N LEU A 160 17.48 -7.59 5.63
CA LEU A 160 16.54 -7.11 4.60
C LEU A 160 16.39 -5.57 4.58
N LYS A 161 17.44 -4.84 4.95
CA LYS A 161 17.45 -3.37 4.89
C LYS A 161 17.87 -2.88 3.51
N TRP A 162 17.32 -1.75 3.10
CA TRP A 162 17.76 -1.04 1.90
C TRP A 162 18.91 -0.09 2.23
N ASP A 163 19.89 -0.01 1.32
CA ASP A 163 20.92 1.03 1.32
C ASP A 163 20.31 2.30 0.69
N ILE A 164 19.82 3.19 1.54
CA ILE A 164 19.08 4.38 1.10
C ILE A 164 19.97 5.33 0.29
N SER A 165 21.24 5.46 0.62
CA SER A 165 22.16 6.28 -0.15
C SER A 165 22.27 5.79 -1.60
N LYS A 166 22.48 4.49 -1.80
CA LYS A 166 22.50 3.88 -3.14
C LYS A 166 21.15 3.99 -3.84
N ALA A 167 20.04 3.83 -3.10
CA ALA A 167 18.70 4.01 -3.66
C ALA A 167 18.50 5.43 -4.20
N CYS A 168 18.89 6.45 -3.42
CA CYS A 168 18.80 7.85 -3.82
C CYS A 168 19.69 8.16 -5.03
N ASP A 169 20.89 7.59 -5.10
CA ASP A 169 21.76 7.73 -6.26
C ASP A 169 21.13 7.09 -7.51
N GLN A 170 20.53 5.91 -7.36
CA GLN A 170 19.83 5.27 -8.48
C GLN A 170 18.60 6.08 -8.93
N ILE A 171 17.81 6.64 -8.02
CA ILE A 171 16.67 7.54 -8.32
C ILE A 171 17.16 8.70 -9.20
N ARG A 172 18.25 9.36 -8.83
CA ARG A 172 18.79 10.52 -9.57
C ARG A 172 19.34 10.17 -10.96
N ASN A 173 19.79 8.91 -11.14
CA ASN A 173 20.46 8.46 -12.37
C ASN A 173 19.53 7.71 -13.35
N VAL A 174 18.35 7.27 -12.95
CA VAL A 174 17.40 6.57 -13.85
C VAL A 174 16.75 7.58 -14.80
N SER A 175 17.08 7.48 -16.06
CA SER A 175 16.48 8.35 -17.10
C SER A 175 15.00 8.09 -17.26
N GLY A 176 14.20 9.16 -17.23
CA GLY A 176 12.74 9.10 -17.40
C GLY A 176 12.01 8.53 -16.19
N LEU A 177 12.61 8.53 -15.00
CA LEU A 177 11.94 8.12 -13.76
C LEU A 177 10.75 9.04 -13.49
N LYS A 178 9.56 8.44 -13.30
CA LYS A 178 8.31 9.15 -13.02
C LYS A 178 7.71 8.77 -11.68
N LEU A 179 8.01 7.56 -11.19
CA LEU A 179 7.31 6.99 -10.07
C LEU A 179 8.25 6.12 -9.23
N VAL A 180 8.15 6.25 -7.92
CA VAL A 180 8.87 5.41 -6.96
C VAL A 180 7.86 4.83 -5.97
N PHE A 181 7.90 3.51 -5.72
CA PHE A 181 7.09 2.85 -4.70
C PHE A 181 7.95 2.41 -3.52
N LEU A 182 7.52 2.81 -2.33
CA LEU A 182 8.05 2.38 -1.04
C LEU A 182 6.90 1.89 -0.15
N CYS A 183 6.86 0.60 0.18
CA CYS A 183 5.91 0.06 1.15
C CYS A 183 6.47 0.22 2.57
N ASN A 184 5.72 0.89 3.47
CA ASN A 184 6.22 1.22 4.80
C ASN A 184 5.11 1.24 5.87
N PRO A 185 4.93 0.18 6.66
CA PRO A 185 5.74 -1.04 6.76
C PRO A 185 5.71 -1.90 5.50
N ASN A 186 6.85 -2.52 5.19
CA ASN A 186 6.96 -3.30 3.97
C ASN A 186 6.31 -4.69 4.06
N ASN A 187 5.52 -5.03 3.08
CA ASN A 187 5.04 -6.39 2.86
C ASN A 187 5.90 -7.04 1.75
N PRO A 188 6.61 -8.19 1.99
CA PRO A 188 6.37 -9.12 3.10
C PRO A 188 7.35 -9.03 4.28
N THR A 189 8.32 -8.12 4.27
CA THR A 189 9.45 -8.17 5.23
C THR A 189 9.13 -7.63 6.62
N GLY A 190 8.04 -6.84 6.77
CA GLY A 190 7.70 -6.15 8.01
C GLY A 190 8.60 -4.96 8.37
N ILE A 191 9.63 -4.68 7.57
CA ILE A 191 10.55 -3.57 7.82
C ILE A 191 9.80 -2.24 7.81
N TYR A 192 10.00 -1.45 8.85
CA TYR A 192 9.47 -0.09 8.98
C TYR A 192 10.62 0.93 8.96
N VAL A 193 10.61 1.78 7.95
CA VAL A 193 11.66 2.79 7.70
C VAL A 193 11.30 4.08 8.41
N GLY A 194 12.26 4.68 9.08
CA GLY A 194 12.08 5.95 9.81
C GLY A 194 11.94 7.18 8.91
N PRO A 195 11.51 8.33 9.49
CA PRO A 195 11.17 9.52 8.73
C PRO A 195 12.35 10.10 7.98
N GLU A 196 13.57 10.07 8.54
CA GLU A 196 14.76 10.64 7.92
C GLU A 196 15.06 9.96 6.57
N LEU A 197 15.01 8.62 6.56
CA LEU A 197 15.28 7.84 5.36
C LEU A 197 14.20 8.03 4.29
N VAL A 198 12.93 8.14 4.70
CA VAL A 198 11.84 8.42 3.75
C VAL A 198 11.95 9.84 3.18
N GLN A 199 12.37 10.82 3.98
CA GLN A 199 12.63 12.19 3.52
C GLN A 199 13.80 12.27 2.54
N GLU A 200 14.87 11.47 2.73
CA GLU A 200 15.96 11.38 1.76
C GLU A 200 15.48 10.86 0.40
N VAL A 201 14.67 9.79 0.42
CA VAL A 201 14.05 9.24 -0.81
C VAL A 201 13.12 10.27 -1.46
N ALA A 202 12.28 10.96 -0.67
CA ALA A 202 11.39 12.00 -1.17
C ALA A 202 12.16 13.15 -1.84
N SER A 203 13.24 13.59 -1.22
CA SER A 203 14.11 14.64 -1.78
C SER A 203 14.81 14.20 -3.07
N ALA A 204 15.23 12.94 -3.14
CA ALA A 204 15.80 12.39 -4.37
C ALA A 204 14.75 12.34 -5.49
N CYS A 205 13.50 11.92 -5.19
CA CYS A 205 12.39 11.93 -6.14
C CYS A 205 12.07 13.34 -6.65
N ASP A 206 12.01 14.33 -5.74
CA ASP A 206 11.74 15.71 -6.08
C ASP A 206 12.78 16.27 -7.07
N SER A 207 14.07 15.96 -6.84
CA SER A 207 15.16 16.43 -7.70
C SER A 207 15.08 15.98 -9.16
N VAL A 208 14.29 14.96 -9.46
CA VAL A 208 14.07 14.42 -10.81
C VAL A 208 12.60 14.52 -11.27
N ASN A 209 11.75 15.24 -10.52
CA ASN A 209 10.31 15.37 -10.75
C ASN A 209 9.59 14.01 -10.81
N ALA A 210 9.95 13.08 -9.94
CA ALA A 210 9.27 11.81 -9.76
C ALA A 210 8.31 11.87 -8.57
N LEU A 211 7.17 11.19 -8.69
CA LEU A 211 6.21 11.03 -7.60
C LEU A 211 6.66 9.88 -6.69
N LEU A 212 6.73 10.11 -5.37
CA LEU A 212 6.95 9.06 -4.39
C LEU A 212 5.61 8.58 -3.83
N VAL A 213 5.36 7.27 -3.93
CA VAL A 213 4.23 6.60 -3.27
C VAL A 213 4.74 5.84 -2.07
N VAL A 214 4.26 6.22 -0.89
CA VAL A 214 4.51 5.50 0.36
C VAL A 214 3.25 4.70 0.69
N ASP A 215 3.31 3.38 0.56
CA ASP A 215 2.18 2.51 0.87
C ASP A 215 2.21 2.15 2.36
N GLU A 216 1.23 2.66 3.08
CA GLU A 216 1.06 2.55 4.52
C GLU A 216 -0.09 1.59 4.91
N ALA A 217 -0.37 0.58 4.07
CA ALA A 217 -1.47 -0.36 4.31
C ALA A 217 -1.41 -1.08 5.68
N TYR A 218 -0.24 -1.12 6.31
CA TYR A 218 -0.01 -1.75 7.62
C TYR A 218 0.40 -0.77 8.73
N LEU A 219 0.32 0.54 8.50
CA LEU A 219 0.79 1.56 9.45
C LEU A 219 0.10 1.44 10.81
N ASN A 220 -1.20 1.14 10.83
CA ASN A 220 -1.98 1.04 12.06
C ASN A 220 -1.54 -0.10 12.99
N PHE A 221 -0.70 -1.03 12.52
CA PHE A 221 -0.10 -2.08 13.36
C PHE A 221 1.28 -1.71 13.93
N VAL A 222 1.84 -0.57 13.53
CA VAL A 222 3.11 -0.07 14.11
C VAL A 222 2.84 0.52 15.50
N ASN A 223 3.67 0.15 16.49
CA ASN A 223 3.45 0.56 17.88
C ASN A 223 3.62 2.06 18.13
N ALA A 224 4.57 2.68 17.47
CA ALA A 224 4.84 4.11 17.58
C ALA A 224 5.18 4.66 16.17
N PRO A 225 4.18 4.79 15.28
CA PRO A 225 4.44 5.31 13.95
C PRO A 225 4.83 6.80 14.04
N TRP A 226 5.79 7.18 13.22
CA TRP A 226 6.05 8.61 13.03
C TRP A 226 4.94 9.23 12.15
N ASP A 227 4.75 10.53 12.27
CA ASP A 227 3.71 11.26 11.53
C ASP A 227 4.11 11.48 10.07
N SER A 228 3.66 10.58 9.20
CA SER A 228 3.92 10.63 7.75
C SER A 228 3.15 11.73 7.03
N LEU A 229 2.07 12.28 7.62
CA LEU A 229 1.31 13.39 7.03
C LEU A 229 2.19 14.62 6.82
N ASN A 230 3.27 14.77 7.58
CA ASN A 230 4.25 15.81 7.39
C ASN A 230 4.97 15.78 6.03
N LEU A 231 4.97 14.63 5.34
CA LEU A 231 5.53 14.51 4.00
C LEU A 231 4.68 15.22 2.93
N LEU A 232 3.37 15.37 3.16
CA LEU A 232 2.47 15.97 2.17
C LEU A 232 2.86 17.40 1.78
N ARG A 233 3.55 18.12 2.66
CA ARG A 233 4.10 19.46 2.36
C ARG A 233 5.11 19.48 1.21
N LEU A 234 5.70 18.33 0.86
CA LEU A 234 6.67 18.22 -0.23
C LEU A 234 6.01 18.24 -1.61
N GLY A 235 4.70 18.01 -1.69
CA GLY A 235 3.90 18.13 -2.90
C GLY A 235 4.01 16.95 -3.90
N ASN A 236 5.12 16.24 -3.91
CA ASN A 236 5.38 15.09 -4.79
C ASN A 236 5.19 13.73 -4.07
N ILE A 237 4.32 13.67 -3.09
CA ILE A 237 4.07 12.50 -2.25
C ILE A 237 2.62 12.03 -2.41
N VAL A 238 2.44 10.72 -2.44
CA VAL A 238 1.16 10.05 -2.22
C VAL A 238 1.33 9.06 -1.08
N LEU A 239 0.54 9.20 -0.02
CA LEU A 239 0.41 8.20 1.03
C LEU A 239 -0.79 7.31 0.69
N LEU A 240 -0.58 5.99 0.61
CA LEU A 240 -1.66 5.02 0.41
C LEU A 240 -2.03 4.38 1.74
N ARG A 241 -3.31 4.29 2.04
CA ARG A 241 -3.84 3.62 3.22
C ARG A 241 -4.93 2.63 2.85
N SER A 242 -5.03 1.55 3.60
CA SER A 242 -5.96 0.45 3.34
C SER A 242 -6.78 0.15 4.58
N MET A 243 -8.09 0.16 4.45
CA MET A 243 -9.01 -0.25 5.54
C MET A 243 -9.36 -1.75 5.43
N THR A 244 -8.79 -2.44 4.44
CA THR A 244 -9.05 -3.88 4.24
C THR A 244 -8.36 -4.75 5.28
N LYS A 245 -7.19 -4.32 5.79
CA LYS A 245 -6.34 -5.13 6.68
C LYS A 245 -6.60 -4.83 8.15
N ASP A 246 -6.45 -3.59 8.51
CA ASP A 246 -6.54 -3.07 9.87
C ASP A 246 -7.96 -3.12 10.44
N TYR A 247 -8.99 -2.81 9.63
CA TYR A 247 -10.40 -2.87 10.02
C TYR A 247 -11.12 -4.17 9.58
N ALA A 248 -10.39 -5.16 9.07
CA ALA A 248 -10.96 -6.42 8.57
C ALA A 248 -12.08 -6.25 7.50
N LEU A 249 -12.00 -5.18 6.68
CA LEU A 249 -12.97 -4.89 5.62
C LEU A 249 -12.55 -5.47 4.26
N THR A 250 -11.88 -6.61 4.24
CA THR A 250 -11.28 -7.21 3.03
C THR A 250 -12.27 -7.42 1.90
N GLY A 251 -13.48 -7.87 2.21
CA GLY A 251 -14.54 -8.14 1.22
C GLY A 251 -15.21 -6.89 0.66
N LEU A 252 -15.16 -5.76 1.37
CA LEU A 252 -15.77 -4.49 0.95
C LEU A 252 -14.87 -3.67 0.03
N ARG A 253 -13.55 -3.92 0.06
CA ARG A 253 -12.58 -3.26 -0.82
C ARG A 253 -12.53 -1.74 -0.60
N LEU A 254 -12.01 -1.29 0.54
CA LEU A 254 -11.88 0.13 0.86
C LEU A 254 -10.43 0.52 1.14
N GLY A 255 -10.00 1.61 0.54
CA GLY A 255 -8.72 2.26 0.79
C GLY A 255 -8.79 3.73 0.40
N TYR A 256 -7.79 4.49 0.75
CA TYR A 256 -7.70 5.90 0.37
C TYR A 256 -6.24 6.32 0.18
N SER A 257 -6.05 7.41 -0.55
CA SER A 257 -4.77 8.08 -0.65
C SER A 257 -4.86 9.51 -0.13
N LEU A 258 -3.72 10.02 0.30
CA LEU A 258 -3.52 11.39 0.74
C LEU A 258 -2.40 11.99 -0.11
N SER A 259 -2.66 13.16 -0.68
CA SER A 259 -1.68 13.91 -1.47
C SER A 259 -2.09 15.38 -1.56
N SER A 260 -1.27 16.21 -2.16
CA SER A 260 -1.71 17.59 -2.47
C SER A 260 -2.97 17.57 -3.32
N SER A 261 -3.86 18.56 -3.16
CA SER A 261 -5.13 18.65 -3.91
C SER A 261 -4.94 18.59 -5.42
N SER A 262 -3.82 19.09 -5.94
CA SER A 262 -3.49 19.01 -7.37
C SER A 262 -3.19 17.58 -7.83
N VAL A 263 -2.47 16.80 -7.02
CA VAL A 263 -2.21 15.37 -7.29
C VAL A 263 -3.50 14.57 -7.15
N THR A 264 -4.27 14.79 -6.07
CA THR A 264 -5.56 14.14 -5.83
C THR A 264 -6.53 14.37 -7.01
N THR A 265 -6.66 15.61 -7.49
CA THR A 265 -7.51 15.95 -8.65
C THR A 265 -7.03 15.22 -9.92
N ARG A 266 -5.72 15.20 -10.15
CA ARG A 266 -5.13 14.51 -11.31
C ARG A 266 -5.42 13.01 -11.26
N LEU A 267 -5.21 12.35 -10.10
CA LEU A 267 -5.50 10.93 -9.93
C LEU A 267 -7.00 10.64 -10.10
N GLY A 268 -7.86 11.47 -9.50
CA GLY A 268 -9.30 11.35 -9.58
C GLY A 268 -9.83 11.43 -11.03
N SER A 269 -9.16 12.18 -11.93
CA SER A 269 -9.57 12.24 -13.34
C SER A 269 -9.43 10.91 -14.11
N TYR A 270 -8.71 9.95 -13.57
CA TYR A 270 -8.57 8.61 -14.13
C TYR A 270 -9.48 7.57 -13.44
N GLN A 271 -10.17 7.96 -12.35
CA GLN A 271 -11.04 7.07 -11.61
C GLN A 271 -12.40 6.95 -12.29
N PRO A 272 -12.91 5.73 -12.56
CA PRO A 272 -14.28 5.55 -13.03
C PRO A 272 -15.28 6.01 -11.97
N ASP A 273 -16.37 6.63 -12.42
CA ASP A 273 -17.49 6.95 -11.53
C ASP A 273 -18.01 5.66 -10.82
N TRP A 274 -18.43 5.83 -9.59
CA TRP A 274 -19.01 4.76 -8.75
C TRP A 274 -18.08 3.57 -8.46
N SER A 275 -16.78 3.73 -8.59
CA SER A 275 -15.82 2.63 -8.34
C SER A 275 -15.85 2.14 -6.89
N VAL A 276 -16.18 3.03 -5.94
CA VAL A 276 -16.30 2.70 -4.52
C VAL A 276 -17.77 2.45 -4.18
N ASN A 277 -18.10 1.21 -3.87
CA ASN A 277 -19.50 0.81 -3.62
C ASN A 277 -20.07 1.42 -2.33
N THR A 278 -21.41 1.54 -2.27
CA THR A 278 -22.15 2.13 -1.14
C THR A 278 -21.80 1.47 0.19
N LEU A 279 -21.69 0.13 0.23
CA LEU A 279 -21.40 -0.60 1.47
C LEU A 279 -20.01 -0.28 1.99
N ALA A 280 -19.04 -0.11 1.10
CA ALA A 280 -17.66 0.28 1.47
C ALA A 280 -17.63 1.71 2.05
N GLN A 281 -18.36 2.65 1.44
CA GLN A 281 -18.43 4.04 1.94
C GLN A 281 -19.05 4.09 3.34
N ILE A 282 -20.17 3.40 3.57
CA ILE A 282 -20.80 3.29 4.90
C ILE A 282 -19.88 2.61 5.90
N ALA A 283 -19.25 1.50 5.51
CA ALA A 283 -18.35 0.76 6.39
C ALA A 283 -17.15 1.58 6.85
N GLY A 284 -16.59 2.40 5.96
CA GLY A 284 -15.51 3.31 6.30
C GLY A 284 -15.89 4.31 7.38
N GLN A 285 -17.07 4.91 7.27
CA GLN A 285 -17.59 5.85 8.26
C GLN A 285 -17.77 5.17 9.64
N ILE A 286 -18.38 3.98 9.67
CA ILE A 286 -18.58 3.21 10.90
C ILE A 286 -17.23 2.83 11.54
N ALA A 287 -16.30 2.34 10.73
CA ALA A 287 -14.99 1.91 11.19
C ALA A 287 -14.17 3.06 11.82
N LEU A 288 -14.20 4.24 11.23
CA LEU A 288 -13.47 5.42 11.73
C LEU A 288 -14.09 6.00 13.00
N ASN A 289 -15.39 5.78 13.24
CA ASN A 289 -16.08 6.22 14.47
C ASN A 289 -15.91 5.21 15.63
N ASP A 290 -15.44 3.98 15.38
CA ASP A 290 -15.12 3.00 16.42
C ASP A 290 -13.70 3.22 16.94
N VAL A 291 -13.54 4.18 17.85
CA VAL A 291 -12.24 4.63 18.37
C VAL A 291 -11.49 3.53 19.15
N GLU A 292 -12.18 2.54 19.69
CA GLU A 292 -11.59 1.45 20.45
C GLU A 292 -11.09 0.29 19.56
N TYR A 293 -11.54 0.24 18.30
CA TYR A 293 -11.26 -0.89 17.43
C TYR A 293 -9.75 -1.06 17.16
N LEU A 294 -9.08 -0.02 16.65
CA LEU A 294 -7.65 -0.12 16.32
C LEU A 294 -6.75 -0.38 17.54
N PRO A 295 -6.94 0.28 18.69
CA PRO A 295 -6.21 -0.07 19.92
C PRO A 295 -6.37 -1.54 20.31
N HIS A 296 -7.60 -2.06 20.27
CA HIS A 296 -7.87 -3.48 20.57
C HIS A 296 -7.21 -4.41 19.54
N ALA A 297 -7.37 -4.15 18.24
CA ALA A 297 -6.76 -4.95 17.19
C ALA A 297 -5.22 -4.99 17.32
N LYS A 298 -4.60 -3.84 17.58
CA LYS A 298 -3.15 -3.74 17.80
C LYS A 298 -2.69 -4.55 19.00
N MET A 299 -3.42 -4.52 20.12
CA MET A 299 -3.12 -5.30 21.30
C MET A 299 -3.13 -6.80 21.00
N VAL A 300 -4.17 -7.30 20.32
CA VAL A 300 -4.29 -8.72 19.95
C VAL A 300 -3.19 -9.16 18.99
N VAL A 301 -2.89 -8.34 17.98
CA VAL A 301 -1.83 -8.63 16.99
C VAL A 301 -0.46 -8.66 17.66
N ASN A 302 -0.15 -7.72 18.55
CA ASN A 302 1.13 -7.70 19.25
C ASN A 302 1.33 -8.93 20.16
N ALA A 303 0.31 -9.31 20.93
CA ALA A 303 0.37 -10.50 21.77
C ALA A 303 0.55 -11.78 20.92
N SER A 304 -0.18 -11.90 19.83
CA SER A 304 -0.07 -13.04 18.90
C SER A 304 1.30 -13.11 18.21
N LYS A 305 1.84 -11.96 17.80
CA LYS A 305 3.17 -11.84 17.20
C LYS A 305 4.26 -12.29 18.18
N GLU A 306 4.23 -11.82 19.42
CA GLU A 306 5.19 -12.18 20.45
C GLU A 306 5.17 -13.71 20.74
N TYR A 307 3.96 -14.28 20.87
CA TYR A 307 3.78 -15.71 21.04
C TYR A 307 4.38 -16.51 19.87
N LEU A 308 4.00 -16.15 18.64
CA LEU A 308 4.45 -16.85 17.44
C LEU A 308 5.96 -16.73 17.24
N GLN A 309 6.53 -15.55 17.45
CA GLN A 309 7.97 -15.31 17.33
C GLN A 309 8.74 -16.16 18.35
N THR A 310 8.29 -16.18 19.60
CA THR A 310 8.91 -16.99 20.67
C THR A 310 8.85 -18.47 20.32
N ALA A 311 7.70 -18.96 19.87
CA ALA A 311 7.51 -20.37 19.51
C ALA A 311 8.42 -20.77 18.32
N LEU A 312 8.46 -19.96 17.26
CA LEU A 312 9.30 -20.23 16.10
C LEU A 312 10.80 -20.25 16.45
N VAL A 313 11.27 -19.30 17.24
CA VAL A 313 12.67 -19.28 17.72
C VAL A 313 12.98 -20.52 18.54
N SER A 314 12.08 -20.96 19.42
CA SER A 314 12.27 -22.19 20.21
C SER A 314 12.33 -23.47 19.35
N MET A 315 11.73 -23.44 18.17
CA MET A 315 11.77 -24.51 17.16
C MET A 315 13.01 -24.42 16.24
N GLY A 316 13.90 -23.45 16.44
CA GLY A 316 15.13 -23.28 15.67
C GLY A 316 14.99 -22.43 14.40
N PHE A 317 13.86 -21.73 14.20
CA PHE A 317 13.70 -20.80 13.08
C PHE A 317 14.41 -19.48 13.36
N SER A 318 14.99 -18.89 12.33
CA SER A 318 15.44 -17.50 12.34
C SER A 318 14.27 -16.60 11.96
N VAL A 319 13.85 -15.72 12.87
CA VAL A 319 12.74 -14.80 12.65
C VAL A 319 13.31 -13.39 12.46
N TYR A 320 13.00 -12.75 11.34
CA TYR A 320 13.36 -11.35 11.12
C TYR A 320 12.52 -10.45 12.04
N PRO A 321 13.11 -9.41 12.64
CA PRO A 321 12.35 -8.41 13.39
C PRO A 321 11.42 -7.66 12.42
N ALA A 322 10.15 -7.62 12.76
CA ALA A 322 9.10 -6.95 11.98
C ALA A 322 8.31 -5.99 12.87
#